data_2c7f76fe57d1f5c5d90e27a93a51db8d
#
_entry.id   2c7f76fe57d1f5c5d90e27a93a51db8d
#
_cell.length_a   1.000
_cell.length_b   1.000
_cell.length_c   1.000
_cell.angle_alpha   90.00
_cell.angle_beta   90.00
_cell.angle_gamma   90.00
#
_symmetry.space_group_name_H-M   'P 1'
#
loop_
_entity.id
_entity.type
_entity.pdbx_description
1 polymer ?
#
loop_
_entity_poly.entity_id
_entity_poly.type
_entity_poly.pdbx_seq_one_letter_code
_entity_poly.pdbx_strand_id
1 'polypeptide(L)'
;GNNNTYYIDNIVTNGTEYCYRIASVYDDAISEQTNPECGTPISNTIYEIVYDDGTNEDIMPVGNGNYLASKFTPYGYPSDLYSASFYLPSSQTGTVLVYVWDDDGADGKPGTPILQGFPLNMIQGWNEINFVNEGFSFPIADGSVYVGYQQLAVNLNMGVDWNNSSWAVNSMLDFGIGLGWESLSNYSPGGVWMIRAQMDDENALETVDGLNNQVPDKFLLSQNYPNPFNPSTRIQFGLSEQANTKLEIYNILGESVQIIVDDGMDAGFYDFNISMNGLASGMYFYRLTAIGNNGEQLFSEMRKMILMR
;
A
#
# COMPACT_ATOMS: atom_id res chain seq x y z
N GLY A 1 12.66 -35.41 -8.21
CA GLY A 1 11.29 -34.92 -8.35
C GLY A 1 11.10 -33.68 -7.51
N ASN A 2 10.33 -32.74 -8.00
CA ASN A 2 10.03 -31.52 -7.26
C ASN A 2 8.93 -31.85 -6.23
N ASN A 3 9.22 -31.67 -4.96
CA ASN A 3 8.29 -31.94 -3.86
C ASN A 3 7.33 -30.78 -3.60
N ASN A 4 7.28 -29.77 -4.47
CA ASN A 4 6.37 -28.67 -4.35
C ASN A 4 4.94 -29.09 -4.75
N THR A 5 3.98 -28.73 -3.94
CA THR A 5 2.56 -28.99 -4.19
C THR A 5 1.91 -27.89 -5.03
N TYR A 6 2.68 -26.94 -5.54
CA TYR A 6 2.23 -25.82 -6.37
C TYR A 6 3.24 -25.54 -7.49
N TYR A 7 2.73 -24.98 -8.57
CA TYR A 7 3.49 -24.43 -9.69
C TYR A 7 3.10 -22.98 -9.89
N ILE A 8 4.10 -22.11 -10.08
CA ILE A 8 3.89 -20.68 -10.41
C ILE A 8 4.35 -20.49 -11.85
N ASP A 9 3.42 -20.04 -12.69
CA ASP A 9 3.73 -19.64 -14.07
C ASP A 9 3.97 -18.12 -14.09
N ASN A 10 5.18 -17.72 -14.34
CA ASN A 10 5.61 -16.32 -14.40
C ASN A 10 5.60 -15.75 -15.83
N ILE A 11 5.07 -16.51 -16.81
CA ILE A 11 5.10 -16.13 -18.24
C ILE A 11 3.67 -15.95 -18.77
N VAL A 12 2.76 -15.54 -17.91
CA VAL A 12 1.36 -15.29 -18.28
C VAL A 12 1.11 -13.81 -18.55
N THR A 13 0.21 -13.54 -19.50
CA THR A 13 -0.26 -12.18 -19.80
C THR A 13 -1.62 -11.98 -19.13
N ASN A 14 -1.78 -10.89 -18.42
CA ASN A 14 -3.04 -10.53 -17.77
C ASN A 14 -4.18 -10.41 -18.79
N GLY A 15 -5.39 -10.81 -18.39
CA GLY A 15 -6.56 -10.82 -19.26
C GLY A 15 -6.59 -11.96 -20.30
N THR A 16 -5.55 -12.79 -20.37
CA THR A 16 -5.52 -13.96 -21.25
C THR A 16 -5.88 -15.23 -20.48
N GLU A 17 -6.87 -16.00 -20.94
CA GLU A 17 -7.23 -17.26 -20.28
C GLU A 17 -6.16 -18.34 -20.55
N TYR A 18 -5.65 -18.92 -19.49
CA TYR A 18 -4.72 -20.05 -19.50
C TYR A 18 -5.35 -21.26 -18.86
N CYS A 19 -5.14 -22.43 -19.49
CA CYS A 19 -5.66 -23.69 -19.00
C CYS A 19 -4.51 -24.67 -18.71
N TYR A 20 -4.46 -25.19 -17.49
CA TYR A 20 -3.41 -26.09 -17.04
C TYR A 20 -3.93 -27.50 -16.83
N ARG A 21 -3.05 -28.47 -17.12
CA ARG A 21 -3.26 -29.89 -16.83
C ARG A 21 -2.06 -30.42 -16.08
N ILE A 22 -2.29 -31.35 -15.21
CA ILE A 22 -1.26 -31.98 -14.41
C ILE A 22 -1.14 -33.45 -14.79
N ALA A 23 0.08 -33.93 -14.93
CA ALA A 23 0.41 -35.33 -15.08
C ALA A 23 1.57 -35.70 -14.17
N SER A 24 1.55 -36.91 -13.61
CA SER A 24 2.70 -37.47 -12.90
C SER A 24 3.68 -38.05 -13.89
N VAL A 25 4.97 -37.79 -13.68
CA VAL A 25 6.07 -38.30 -14.48
C VAL A 25 6.79 -39.37 -13.68
N TYR A 26 6.93 -40.57 -14.25
CA TYR A 26 7.67 -41.70 -13.74
C TYR A 26 8.91 -41.92 -14.61
N ASP A 27 9.83 -42.78 -14.18
CA ASP A 27 11.09 -43.01 -14.92
C ASP A 27 10.87 -43.46 -16.36
N ASP A 28 9.79 -44.16 -16.64
CA ASP A 28 9.46 -44.78 -17.94
C ASP A 28 8.02 -44.54 -18.42
N ALA A 29 7.27 -43.71 -17.74
CA ALA A 29 5.86 -43.43 -18.07
C ALA A 29 5.40 -42.05 -17.61
N ILE A 30 4.35 -41.54 -18.25
CA ILE A 30 3.59 -40.35 -17.82
C ILE A 30 2.14 -40.79 -17.57
N SER A 31 1.55 -40.36 -16.46
CA SER A 31 0.13 -40.65 -16.19
C SER A 31 -0.81 -39.94 -17.20
N GLU A 32 -2.06 -40.32 -17.21
CA GLU A 32 -3.08 -39.50 -17.85
C GLU A 32 -3.08 -38.09 -17.22
N GLN A 33 -3.36 -37.10 -18.06
CA GLN A 33 -3.47 -35.71 -17.61
C GLN A 33 -4.81 -35.48 -16.91
N THR A 34 -4.85 -34.59 -15.94
CA THR A 34 -6.11 -34.11 -15.35
C THR A 34 -6.99 -33.42 -16.42
N ASN A 35 -8.27 -33.22 -16.11
CA ASN A 35 -9.05 -32.22 -16.82
C ASN A 35 -8.39 -30.86 -16.72
N PRO A 36 -8.50 -30.00 -17.75
CA PRO A 36 -7.93 -28.66 -17.67
C PRO A 36 -8.70 -27.83 -16.64
N GLU A 37 -7.96 -27.13 -15.82
CA GLU A 37 -8.48 -26.03 -15.01
C GLU A 37 -7.99 -24.73 -15.61
N CYS A 38 -8.91 -23.81 -15.87
CA CYS A 38 -8.62 -22.55 -16.56
C CYS A 38 -8.77 -21.37 -15.60
N GLY A 39 -7.90 -20.38 -15.76
CA GLY A 39 -7.98 -19.12 -15.07
C GLY A 39 -7.45 -18.01 -15.97
N THR A 40 -7.98 -16.81 -15.78
CA THR A 40 -7.46 -15.61 -16.42
C THR A 40 -6.64 -14.86 -15.38
N PRO A 41 -5.31 -14.76 -15.55
CA PRO A 41 -4.51 -13.91 -14.67
C PRO A 41 -5.05 -12.48 -14.72
N ILE A 42 -5.21 -11.90 -13.57
CA ILE A 42 -5.45 -10.46 -13.42
C ILE A 42 -4.15 -9.82 -12.98
N SER A 43 -3.95 -8.57 -13.35
CA SER A 43 -2.83 -7.80 -12.82
C SER A 43 -2.89 -7.83 -11.30
N ASN A 44 -1.82 -8.21 -10.62
CA ASN A 44 -1.74 -8.16 -9.16
C ASN A 44 -1.26 -6.77 -8.72
N THR A 45 -1.82 -5.74 -9.35
CA THR A 45 -1.50 -4.33 -9.09
C THR A 45 -2.27 -3.82 -7.89
N ILE A 46 -3.35 -4.54 -7.51
CA ILE A 46 -4.18 -4.20 -6.36
C ILE A 46 -3.50 -4.73 -5.09
N TYR A 47 -3.25 -3.83 -4.16
CA TYR A 47 -2.72 -4.13 -2.84
C TYR A 47 -3.52 -3.42 -1.75
N GLU A 48 -3.49 -3.97 -0.54
CA GLU A 48 -4.19 -3.39 0.59
C GLU A 48 -3.22 -2.59 1.48
N ILE A 49 -3.64 -1.41 1.91
CA ILE A 49 -2.97 -0.62 2.94
C ILE A 49 -3.75 -0.80 4.24
N VAL A 50 -3.06 -1.31 5.26
CA VAL A 50 -3.63 -1.67 6.56
C VAL A 50 -2.83 -0.98 7.65
N TYR A 51 -3.52 -0.37 8.60
CA TYR A 51 -2.91 0.26 9.78
C TYR A 51 -3.29 -0.45 11.09
N ASP A 52 -4.34 -1.26 11.07
CA ASP A 52 -4.77 -2.12 12.17
C ASP A 52 -4.08 -3.49 12.11
N ASP A 53 -4.02 -4.22 13.21
CA ASP A 53 -3.46 -5.59 13.28
C ASP A 53 -4.52 -6.68 13.06
N GLY A 54 -5.75 -6.30 12.77
CA GLY A 54 -6.90 -7.18 12.54
C GLY A 54 -7.70 -7.49 13.81
N THR A 55 -7.22 -7.05 14.98
CA THR A 55 -7.98 -7.14 16.24
C THR A 55 -8.62 -5.79 16.59
N ASN A 56 -9.74 -5.83 17.30
CA ASN A 56 -10.43 -4.63 17.73
C ASN A 56 -10.35 -4.56 19.26
N GLU A 57 -9.65 -3.59 19.81
CA GLU A 57 -9.48 -3.42 21.24
C GLU A 57 -10.51 -2.48 21.85
N ASP A 58 -11.04 -1.55 21.05
CA ASP A 58 -12.00 -0.56 21.53
C ASP A 58 -13.00 -0.15 20.44
N ILE A 59 -14.00 0.58 20.86
CA ILE A 59 -15.02 1.16 19.99
C ILE A 59 -15.17 2.65 20.31
N MET A 60 -15.27 3.46 19.27
CA MET A 60 -15.46 4.89 19.47
C MET A 60 -16.69 5.42 18.71
N PRO A 61 -17.65 6.04 19.43
CA PRO A 61 -18.75 6.75 18.78
C PRO A 61 -18.24 8.07 18.22
N VAL A 62 -18.47 8.29 16.95
CA VAL A 62 -18.11 9.58 16.30
C VAL A 62 -19.25 10.60 16.47
N GLY A 63 -20.47 10.11 16.58
CA GLY A 63 -21.68 10.94 16.73
C GLY A 63 -22.30 11.36 15.40
N ASN A 64 -23.60 11.61 15.44
CA ASN A 64 -24.38 11.94 14.26
C ASN A 64 -23.90 13.24 13.59
N GLY A 65 -23.72 13.21 12.28
CA GLY A 65 -23.27 14.32 11.45
C GLY A 65 -21.76 14.52 11.40
N ASN A 66 -21.01 13.84 12.25
CA ASN A 66 -19.56 13.95 12.32
C ASN A 66 -18.86 13.01 11.32
N TYR A 67 -17.60 13.29 11.06
CA TYR A 67 -16.79 12.56 10.10
C TYR A 67 -15.63 11.85 10.77
N LEU A 68 -15.24 10.72 10.23
CA LEU A 68 -13.97 10.06 10.50
C LEU A 68 -13.30 9.69 9.18
N ALA A 69 -11.97 9.62 9.19
CA ALA A 69 -11.21 9.24 8.00
C ALA A 69 -9.85 8.66 8.39
N SER A 70 -9.30 7.83 7.51
CA SER A 70 -7.90 7.40 7.54
C SER A 70 -7.18 7.85 6.27
N LYS A 71 -5.93 8.26 6.43
CA LYS A 71 -5.03 8.67 5.36
C LYS A 71 -4.39 7.44 4.73
N PHE A 72 -4.43 7.35 3.41
CA PHE A 72 -3.78 6.29 2.65
C PHE A 72 -2.85 6.90 1.61
N THR A 73 -1.58 6.51 1.67
CA THR A 73 -0.55 6.95 0.73
C THR A 73 -0.20 5.76 -0.17
N PRO A 74 -0.43 5.84 -1.49
CA PRO A 74 -0.03 4.80 -2.42
C PRO A 74 1.47 4.51 -2.36
N TYR A 75 1.85 3.29 -2.73
CA TYR A 75 3.27 2.88 -2.79
C TYR A 75 3.95 3.37 -4.06
N GLY A 76 3.20 3.62 -5.11
CA GLY A 76 3.64 4.15 -6.39
C GLY A 76 2.62 5.10 -6.99
N TYR A 77 3.01 5.84 -8.03
CA TYR A 77 2.16 6.77 -8.75
C TYR A 77 2.33 6.64 -10.27
N PRO A 78 1.29 6.85 -11.06
CA PRO A 78 -0.09 7.08 -10.64
C PRO A 78 -0.69 5.83 -10.00
N SER A 79 -1.65 6.02 -9.11
CA SER A 79 -2.41 4.96 -8.43
C SER A 79 -3.89 5.30 -8.48
N ASP A 80 -4.76 4.32 -8.31
CA ASP A 80 -6.20 4.51 -8.14
C ASP A 80 -6.66 3.91 -6.81
N LEU A 81 -7.59 4.55 -6.13
CA LEU A 81 -8.26 3.97 -4.98
C LEU A 81 -9.31 2.96 -5.47
N TYR A 82 -9.03 1.67 -5.28
CA TYR A 82 -9.84 0.57 -5.77
C TYR A 82 -11.04 0.23 -4.89
N SER A 83 -10.79 0.05 -3.58
CA SER A 83 -11.84 -0.24 -2.61
C SER A 83 -11.48 0.28 -1.22
N ALA A 84 -12.45 0.31 -0.33
CA ALA A 84 -12.25 0.57 1.08
C ALA A 84 -13.12 -0.33 1.95
N SER A 85 -12.60 -0.70 3.12
CA SER A 85 -13.27 -1.54 4.09
C SER A 85 -13.32 -0.85 5.45
N PHE A 86 -14.46 -0.98 6.14
CA PHE A 86 -14.75 -0.38 7.44
C PHE A 86 -15.19 -1.45 8.42
N TYR A 87 -14.59 -1.51 9.61
CA TYR A 87 -14.94 -2.52 10.60
C TYR A 87 -15.95 -2.01 11.63
N LEU A 88 -17.10 -2.67 11.69
CA LEU A 88 -18.13 -2.42 12.69
C LEU A 88 -18.12 -3.56 13.75
N PRO A 89 -17.64 -3.31 14.98
CA PRO A 89 -17.41 -4.37 15.96
C PRO A 89 -18.68 -4.91 16.63
N SER A 90 -19.76 -4.13 16.60
CA SER A 90 -21.01 -4.48 17.29
C SER A 90 -22.10 -4.94 16.32
N SER A 91 -23.14 -5.60 16.87
CA SER A 91 -24.32 -6.03 16.12
C SER A 91 -25.23 -4.87 15.65
N GLN A 92 -24.78 -3.64 15.83
CA GLN A 92 -25.45 -2.46 15.29
C GLN A 92 -25.42 -2.49 13.76
N THR A 93 -26.44 -1.94 13.17
CA THR A 93 -26.53 -1.78 11.72
C THR A 93 -27.00 -0.37 11.42
N GLY A 94 -26.56 0.18 10.30
CA GLY A 94 -26.99 1.52 9.90
C GLY A 94 -26.34 1.95 8.59
N THR A 95 -26.83 3.04 8.04
CA THR A 95 -26.26 3.63 6.85
C THR A 95 -25.31 4.75 7.24
N VAL A 96 -24.13 4.74 6.64
CA VAL A 96 -23.16 5.84 6.65
C VAL A 96 -23.08 6.46 5.26
N LEU A 97 -22.51 7.64 5.18
CA LEU A 97 -22.19 8.27 3.89
C LEU A 97 -20.67 8.22 3.73
N VAL A 98 -20.20 7.40 2.79
CA VAL A 98 -18.77 7.29 2.48
C VAL A 98 -18.30 8.53 1.74
N TYR A 99 -17.12 8.98 2.10
CA TYR A 99 -16.41 10.10 1.50
C TYR A 99 -14.98 9.69 1.15
N VAL A 100 -14.45 10.33 0.13
CA VAL A 100 -13.03 10.35 -0.20
C VAL A 100 -12.59 11.80 -0.30
N TRP A 101 -11.49 12.17 0.33
CA TRP A 101 -10.92 13.52 0.27
C TRP A 101 -9.49 13.46 -0.25
N ASP A 102 -9.10 14.53 -0.94
CA ASP A 102 -7.71 14.83 -1.23
C ASP A 102 -6.96 15.26 0.05
N ASP A 103 -5.63 15.17 0.08
CA ASP A 103 -4.80 15.66 1.17
C ASP A 103 -4.35 17.13 1.00
N ASP A 104 -5.10 17.89 0.19
CA ASP A 104 -4.88 19.31 -0.12
C ASP A 104 -5.35 20.27 0.99
N GLY A 105 -5.84 19.75 2.10
CA GLY A 105 -6.19 20.55 3.27
C GLY A 105 -4.96 21.07 4.04
N ALA A 106 -5.20 22.00 4.96
CA ALA A 106 -4.14 22.58 5.79
C ALA A 106 -3.33 21.48 6.51
N ASP A 107 -2.01 21.55 6.47
CA ASP A 107 -1.08 20.58 7.05
C ASP A 107 -1.23 19.14 6.49
N GLY A 108 -1.69 19.00 5.23
CA GLY A 108 -1.90 17.72 4.59
C GLY A 108 -3.05 16.89 5.20
N LYS A 109 -4.03 17.57 5.80
CA LYS A 109 -5.27 16.98 6.32
C LYS A 109 -6.30 16.81 5.20
N PRO A 110 -7.44 16.12 5.46
CA PRO A 110 -8.50 16.04 4.48
C PRO A 110 -8.91 17.43 3.99
N GLY A 111 -8.89 17.63 2.68
CA GLY A 111 -9.22 18.87 2.04
C GLY A 111 -10.42 18.76 1.09
N THR A 112 -10.17 18.87 -0.20
CA THR A 112 -11.22 18.80 -1.23
C THR A 112 -11.86 17.41 -1.26
N PRO A 113 -13.18 17.29 -1.06
CA PRO A 113 -13.86 16.02 -1.19
C PRO A 113 -13.96 15.60 -2.67
N ILE A 114 -13.40 14.42 -2.98
CA ILE A 114 -13.43 13.81 -4.32
C ILE A 114 -14.68 12.95 -4.49
N LEU A 115 -15.10 12.24 -3.41
CA LEU A 115 -16.39 11.56 -3.32
C LEU A 115 -17.17 12.14 -2.14
N GLN A 116 -18.46 12.43 -2.35
CA GLN A 116 -19.32 13.02 -1.33
C GLN A 116 -20.56 12.18 -1.09
N GLY A 117 -20.66 11.60 0.11
CA GLY A 117 -21.92 11.08 0.61
C GLY A 117 -22.47 9.85 -0.11
N PHE A 118 -21.61 8.91 -0.52
CA PHE A 118 -22.07 7.63 -1.07
C PHE A 118 -22.62 6.73 0.05
N PRO A 119 -23.90 6.27 -0.03
CA PRO A 119 -24.51 5.50 1.05
C PRO A 119 -23.95 4.08 1.12
N LEU A 120 -23.47 3.66 2.29
CA LEU A 120 -23.05 2.31 2.60
C LEU A 120 -23.86 1.80 3.79
N ASN A 121 -24.52 0.66 3.63
CA ASN A 121 -25.21 -0.02 4.73
C ASN A 121 -24.22 -0.89 5.49
N MET A 122 -23.94 -0.52 6.73
CA MET A 122 -23.01 -1.20 7.61
C MET A 122 -23.71 -2.29 8.41
N ILE A 123 -23.07 -3.44 8.48
CA ILE A 123 -23.43 -4.57 9.36
C ILE A 123 -22.22 -4.96 10.21
N GLN A 124 -22.40 -5.79 11.22
CA GLN A 124 -21.28 -6.28 12.03
C GLN A 124 -20.19 -6.95 11.18
N GLY A 125 -18.95 -6.65 11.47
CA GLY A 125 -17.77 -7.11 10.75
C GLY A 125 -17.25 -6.10 9.73
N TRP A 126 -16.47 -6.57 8.79
CA TRP A 126 -15.94 -5.76 7.68
C TRP A 126 -17.02 -5.47 6.65
N ASN A 127 -17.10 -4.22 6.24
CA ASN A 127 -18.02 -3.70 5.23
C ASN A 127 -17.20 -3.04 4.13
N GLU A 128 -17.25 -3.59 2.94
CA GLU A 128 -16.46 -3.11 1.80
C GLU A 128 -17.32 -2.31 0.83
N ILE A 129 -16.73 -1.28 0.27
CA ILE A 129 -17.16 -0.61 -0.95
C ILE A 129 -16.07 -0.77 -2.00
N ASN A 130 -16.41 -1.38 -3.13
CA ASN A 130 -15.54 -1.45 -4.30
C ASN A 130 -15.91 -0.28 -5.24
N PHE A 131 -15.08 0.73 -5.26
CA PHE A 131 -15.35 1.96 -5.99
C PHE A 131 -15.45 1.75 -7.50
N VAL A 132 -14.63 0.87 -8.05
CA VAL A 132 -14.64 0.57 -9.49
C VAL A 132 -15.96 -0.09 -9.89
N ASN A 133 -16.47 -1.02 -9.08
CA ASN A 133 -17.77 -1.66 -9.33
C ASN A 133 -18.94 -0.67 -9.23
N GLU A 134 -18.80 0.37 -8.42
CA GLU A 134 -19.77 1.46 -8.30
C GLU A 134 -19.61 2.54 -9.38
N GLY A 135 -18.63 2.37 -10.29
CA GLY A 135 -18.39 3.27 -11.42
C GLY A 135 -17.55 4.50 -11.07
N PHE A 136 -16.82 4.48 -9.97
CA PHE A 136 -15.90 5.55 -9.58
C PHE A 136 -14.46 5.22 -9.97
N SER A 137 -13.68 6.25 -10.25
CA SER A 137 -12.23 6.21 -10.40
C SER A 137 -11.65 7.41 -9.66
N PHE A 138 -10.62 7.17 -8.87
CA PHE A 138 -9.94 8.18 -8.06
C PHE A 138 -8.44 8.15 -8.35
N PRO A 139 -8.02 8.70 -9.51
CA PRO A 139 -6.61 8.72 -9.88
C PRO A 139 -5.82 9.62 -8.93
N ILE A 140 -4.77 9.04 -8.36
CA ILE A 140 -3.85 9.70 -7.43
C ILE A 140 -2.52 9.87 -8.17
N ALA A 141 -2.25 11.11 -8.60
CA ALA A 141 -1.02 11.42 -9.34
C ALA A 141 0.18 11.63 -8.40
N ASP A 142 -0.08 12.10 -7.20
CA ASP A 142 0.88 12.31 -6.10
C ASP A 142 0.12 12.41 -4.78
N GLY A 143 0.83 12.53 -3.64
CA GLY A 143 0.21 12.73 -2.33
C GLY A 143 -0.52 11.51 -1.77
N SER A 144 -1.63 11.76 -1.09
CA SER A 144 -2.42 10.75 -0.38
C SER A 144 -3.90 11.05 -0.52
N VAL A 145 -4.73 10.06 -0.24
CA VAL A 145 -6.16 10.25 -0.09
C VAL A 145 -6.61 9.92 1.32
N TYR A 146 -7.67 10.55 1.76
CA TYR A 146 -8.39 10.17 2.95
C TYR A 146 -9.66 9.44 2.59
N VAL A 147 -9.88 8.31 3.21
CA VAL A 147 -11.11 7.53 3.06
C VAL A 147 -11.80 7.42 4.39
N GLY A 148 -13.10 7.67 4.41
CA GLY A 148 -13.85 7.66 5.63
C GLY A 148 -15.35 7.79 5.39
N TYR A 149 -16.08 8.15 6.45
CA TYR A 149 -17.51 8.35 6.31
C TYR A 149 -18.03 9.45 7.24
N GLN A 150 -19.21 9.98 6.89
CA GLN A 150 -20.06 10.72 7.78
C GLN A 150 -21.04 9.80 8.49
N GLN A 151 -21.09 9.87 9.80
CA GLN A 151 -21.99 9.06 10.61
C GLN A 151 -23.41 9.67 10.60
N LEU A 152 -24.42 8.87 10.24
CA LEU A 152 -25.82 9.27 10.22
C LEU A 152 -26.62 8.78 11.44
N ALA A 153 -26.08 7.84 12.22
CA ALA A 153 -26.74 7.27 13.37
C ALA A 153 -25.90 7.41 14.64
N VAL A 154 -26.50 7.74 15.76
CA VAL A 154 -25.82 8.03 17.04
C VAL A 154 -25.16 6.80 17.65
N ASN A 155 -25.59 5.59 17.31
CA ASN A 155 -25.16 4.35 17.95
C ASN A 155 -24.26 3.48 17.06
N LEU A 156 -23.79 3.98 15.94
CA LEU A 156 -22.88 3.25 15.08
C LEU A 156 -21.44 3.57 15.49
N ASN A 157 -20.81 2.66 16.19
CA ASN A 157 -19.46 2.83 16.73
C ASN A 157 -18.43 2.14 15.82
N MET A 158 -17.40 2.85 15.46
CA MET A 158 -16.29 2.31 14.67
C MET A 158 -15.30 1.56 15.54
N GLY A 159 -14.70 0.51 15.00
CA GLY A 159 -13.61 -0.21 15.65
C GLY A 159 -12.34 0.63 15.71
N VAL A 160 -11.63 0.53 16.82
CA VAL A 160 -10.34 1.17 17.07
C VAL A 160 -9.34 0.10 17.49
N ASP A 161 -8.20 0.07 16.81
CA ASP A 161 -7.02 -0.69 17.20
C ASP A 161 -6.06 0.24 17.96
N TRP A 162 -5.62 -0.19 19.15
CA TRP A 162 -4.72 0.58 20.02
C TRP A 162 -3.28 0.07 19.98
N ASN A 163 -3.05 -1.05 19.36
CA ASN A 163 -1.74 -1.71 19.33
C ASN A 163 -0.78 -1.11 18.31
N ASN A 164 -1.32 -0.32 17.37
CA ASN A 164 -0.59 0.26 16.23
C ASN A 164 -0.39 1.78 16.33
N SER A 165 0.06 2.25 17.49
CA SER A 165 0.25 3.69 17.79
C SER A 165 1.10 4.46 16.76
N SER A 166 1.97 3.76 16.02
CA SER A 166 2.78 4.36 14.95
C SER A 166 1.96 4.92 13.79
N TRP A 167 0.77 4.37 13.57
CA TRP A 167 -0.14 4.74 12.49
C TRP A 167 -1.25 5.68 12.93
N ALA A 168 -1.32 6.00 14.22
CA ALA A 168 -2.36 6.86 14.79
C ALA A 168 -2.43 8.25 14.12
N VAL A 169 -1.33 8.72 13.55
CA VAL A 169 -1.26 9.98 12.79
C VAL A 169 -2.10 9.97 11.51
N ASN A 170 -2.43 8.78 11.00
CA ASN A 170 -3.24 8.63 9.81
C ASN A 170 -4.75 8.71 10.08
N SER A 171 -5.16 8.61 11.35
CA SER A 171 -6.57 8.58 11.75
C SER A 171 -7.04 9.96 12.18
N MET A 172 -8.08 10.45 11.52
CA MET A 172 -8.63 11.78 11.68
C MET A 172 -10.12 11.72 12.05
N LEU A 173 -10.60 12.77 12.71
CA LEU A 173 -12.01 12.98 12.95
C LEU A 173 -12.37 14.47 12.86
N ASP A 174 -13.60 14.77 12.46
CA ASP A 174 -14.18 16.11 12.47
C ASP A 174 -15.56 16.05 13.13
N PHE A 175 -15.70 16.74 14.25
CA PHE A 175 -16.95 16.80 14.99
C PHE A 175 -17.96 17.81 14.41
N GLY A 176 -17.67 18.44 13.27
CA GLY A 176 -18.58 19.40 12.63
C GLY A 176 -18.84 20.69 13.42
N ILE A 177 -18.08 20.91 14.48
CA ILE A 177 -18.24 22.10 15.37
C ILE A 177 -17.33 23.26 15.01
N GLY A 178 -16.76 23.23 13.79
CA GLY A 178 -15.92 24.32 13.26
C GLY A 178 -14.46 24.28 13.67
N LEU A 179 -14.01 23.22 14.33
CA LEU A 179 -12.59 22.98 14.64
C LEU A 179 -11.84 22.37 13.45
N GLY A 180 -12.58 21.83 12.48
CA GLY A 180 -12.04 21.07 11.34
C GLY A 180 -11.49 19.72 11.75
N TRP A 181 -10.66 19.15 10.89
CA TRP A 181 -10.07 17.85 11.10
C TRP A 181 -9.02 17.84 12.21
N GLU A 182 -9.16 16.92 13.15
CA GLU A 182 -8.23 16.68 14.24
C GLU A 182 -7.73 15.23 14.21
N SER A 183 -6.52 15.01 14.73
CA SER A 183 -6.00 13.64 14.87
C SER A 183 -6.80 12.88 15.92
N LEU A 184 -7.13 11.62 15.63
CA LEU A 184 -7.73 10.69 16.59
C LEU A 184 -6.85 10.60 17.86
N SER A 185 -5.54 10.71 17.75
CA SER A 185 -4.59 10.67 18.86
C SER A 185 -4.86 11.71 19.96
N ASN A 186 -5.56 12.80 19.64
CA ASN A 186 -5.97 13.80 20.63
C ASN A 186 -7.03 13.25 21.61
N TYR A 187 -7.78 12.25 21.21
CA TYR A 187 -8.92 11.66 21.96
C TYR A 187 -8.64 10.22 22.37
N SER A 188 -7.89 9.50 21.56
CA SER A 188 -7.52 8.10 21.72
C SER A 188 -6.03 7.96 21.41
N PRO A 189 -5.13 8.22 22.36
CA PRO A 189 -3.69 8.16 22.13
C PRO A 189 -3.27 6.77 21.63
N GLY A 190 -2.69 6.74 20.45
CA GLY A 190 -2.26 5.50 19.81
C GLY A 190 -3.33 4.74 19.02
N GLY A 191 -4.58 5.22 19.06
CA GLY A 191 -5.68 4.56 18.33
C GLY A 191 -5.62 4.81 16.82
N VAL A 192 -5.92 3.78 16.05
CA VAL A 192 -6.17 3.86 14.61
C VAL A 192 -7.60 3.38 14.31
N TRP A 193 -8.26 4.05 13.36
CA TRP A 193 -9.52 3.55 12.85
C TRP A 193 -9.30 2.23 12.09
N MET A 194 -10.15 1.26 12.32
CA MET A 194 -10.14 0.02 11.53
C MET A 194 -10.77 0.29 10.17
N ILE A 195 -10.02 0.99 9.35
CA ILE A 195 -10.32 1.30 7.94
C ILE A 195 -9.15 0.80 7.10
N ARG A 196 -9.45 0.08 6.04
CA ARG A 196 -8.47 -0.40 5.06
C ARG A 196 -8.80 0.13 3.69
N ALA A 197 -7.79 0.32 2.86
CA ALA A 197 -7.96 0.71 1.48
C ALA A 197 -7.19 -0.22 0.55
N GLN A 198 -7.78 -0.56 -0.58
CA GLN A 198 -7.07 -1.20 -1.67
C GLN A 198 -6.75 -0.15 -2.71
N MET A 199 -5.49 -0.14 -3.14
CA MET A 199 -4.98 0.71 -4.19
C MET A 199 -4.68 -0.14 -5.41
N ASP A 200 -4.87 0.42 -6.58
CA ASP A 200 -4.50 -0.17 -7.86
C ASP A 200 -3.47 0.71 -8.55
N ASP A 201 -2.24 0.22 -8.63
CA ASP A 201 -1.14 0.89 -9.32
C ASP A 201 -1.04 0.42 -10.79
N GLU A 202 -2.15 -0.02 -11.41
CA GLU A 202 -2.15 -0.54 -12.78
C GLU A 202 -1.51 0.43 -13.78
N ASN A 203 -1.73 1.72 -13.59
CA ASN A 203 -1.05 2.74 -14.40
C ASN A 203 0.40 3.00 -13.97
N ALA A 204 0.76 2.71 -12.72
CA ALA A 204 2.17 2.69 -12.30
C ALA A 204 2.86 1.42 -12.80
N LEU A 205 2.09 0.35 -13.00
CA LEU A 205 2.53 -0.96 -13.44
C LEU A 205 2.27 -1.21 -14.93
N GLU A 206 1.53 -0.38 -15.67
CA GLU A 206 1.72 -0.34 -17.14
C GLU A 206 3.15 0.06 -17.49
N THR A 207 3.83 0.73 -16.55
CA THR A 207 5.29 0.80 -16.54
C THR A 207 5.97 -0.44 -15.94
N VAL A 208 5.27 -1.35 -15.24
CA VAL A 208 5.85 -2.50 -14.52
C VAL A 208 5.49 -3.87 -15.14
N ASP A 209 4.32 -4.06 -15.76
CA ASP A 209 4.00 -5.30 -16.52
C ASP A 209 4.63 -5.33 -17.93
N GLY A 210 5.08 -4.18 -18.43
CA GLY A 210 6.11 -4.11 -19.45
C GLY A 210 7.51 -4.43 -18.91
N LEU A 211 7.68 -4.76 -17.62
CA LEU A 211 8.97 -4.99 -16.95
C LEU A 211 9.81 -6.13 -17.51
N ASN A 212 9.29 -6.90 -18.44
CA ASN A 212 10.21 -7.70 -19.26
C ASN A 212 10.86 -6.91 -20.38
N ASN A 213 10.52 -5.58 -20.63
CA ASN A 213 11.20 -4.75 -21.62
C ASN A 213 10.93 -3.22 -21.55
N GLN A 214 10.27 -2.68 -20.52
CA GLN A 214 10.12 -1.21 -20.41
C GLN A 214 11.17 -0.61 -19.50
N VAL A 215 11.84 0.38 -20.02
CA VAL A 215 12.82 1.22 -19.33
C VAL A 215 12.06 2.40 -18.75
N PRO A 216 12.23 2.73 -17.45
CA PRO A 216 11.62 3.93 -16.88
C PRO A 216 12.01 5.19 -17.67
N ASP A 217 11.09 6.13 -17.86
CA ASP A 217 11.39 7.40 -18.54
C ASP A 217 12.39 8.27 -17.77
N LYS A 218 12.56 8.04 -16.48
CA LYS A 218 13.48 8.76 -15.59
C LYS A 218 13.96 7.86 -14.45
N PHE A 219 15.09 8.21 -13.85
CA PHE A 219 15.52 7.63 -12.59
C PHE A 219 14.50 7.94 -11.49
N LEU A 220 14.22 6.96 -10.66
CA LEU A 220 13.32 7.13 -9.50
C LEU A 220 13.78 6.28 -8.32
N LEU A 221 13.46 6.74 -7.12
CA LEU A 221 13.62 6.01 -5.87
C LEU A 221 12.30 6.08 -5.10
N SER A 222 11.67 4.96 -4.84
CA SER A 222 10.42 4.91 -4.08
C SER A 222 10.66 4.98 -2.57
N GLN A 223 9.64 5.39 -1.81
CA GLN A 223 9.64 5.25 -0.36
C GLN A 223 9.66 3.77 -0.01
N ASN A 224 10.47 3.39 1.00
CA ASN A 224 10.47 2.02 1.48
C ASN A 224 9.12 1.64 2.12
N TYR A 225 8.72 0.40 1.93
CA TYR A 225 7.49 -0.10 2.52
C TYR A 225 7.68 -1.51 3.12
N PRO A 226 7.10 -1.73 4.33
CA PRO A 226 6.48 -0.75 5.22
C PRO A 226 7.47 0.31 5.73
N ASN A 227 6.98 1.47 6.17
CA ASN A 227 7.74 2.51 6.85
C ASN A 227 6.83 3.28 7.84
N PRO A 228 6.95 3.08 9.17
CA PRO A 228 7.99 2.29 9.87
C PRO A 228 7.93 0.79 9.59
N PHE A 229 9.02 0.05 9.86
CA PHE A 229 9.14 -1.37 9.58
C PHE A 229 9.80 -2.16 10.72
N ASN A 230 9.53 -3.49 10.79
CA ASN A 230 10.06 -4.40 11.80
C ASN A 230 10.28 -5.83 11.26
N PRO A 231 11.46 -6.35 11.18
CA PRO A 231 12.72 -5.66 10.88
C PRO A 231 12.93 -5.55 9.36
N SER A 232 11.94 -5.92 8.54
CA SER A 232 12.06 -6.02 7.08
C SER A 232 11.22 -4.96 6.37
N THR A 233 11.77 -4.46 5.28
CA THR A 233 11.12 -3.49 4.41
C THR A 233 11.51 -3.73 2.96
N ARG A 234 10.79 -3.17 2.02
CA ARG A 234 11.01 -3.25 0.58
C ARG A 234 11.41 -1.88 0.05
N ILE A 235 12.39 -1.81 -0.82
CA ILE A 235 12.78 -0.59 -1.54
C ILE A 235 12.70 -0.89 -3.03
N GLN A 236 12.00 -0.03 -3.76
CA GLN A 236 11.89 -0.08 -5.21
C GLN A 236 12.57 1.14 -5.83
N PHE A 237 13.19 0.95 -7.00
CA PHE A 237 13.75 2.04 -7.80
C PHE A 237 13.73 1.71 -9.29
N GLY A 238 13.85 2.75 -10.11
CA GLY A 238 13.92 2.63 -11.57
C GLY A 238 15.13 3.34 -12.15
N LEU A 239 15.74 2.72 -13.16
CA LEU A 239 16.87 3.25 -13.93
C LEU A 239 16.42 3.49 -15.36
N SER A 240 16.44 4.73 -15.82
CA SER A 240 16.08 5.09 -17.20
C SER A 240 17.13 4.71 -18.24
N GLU A 241 18.33 4.43 -17.82
CA GLU A 241 19.45 3.94 -18.64
C GLU A 241 20.41 3.10 -17.81
N GLN A 242 21.28 2.35 -18.47
CA GLN A 242 22.32 1.56 -17.80
C GLN A 242 23.24 2.45 -16.97
N ALA A 243 23.47 2.09 -15.71
CA ALA A 243 24.31 2.85 -14.81
C ALA A 243 25.02 1.96 -13.77
N ASN A 244 26.17 2.41 -13.29
CA ASN A 244 26.75 1.88 -12.06
C ASN A 244 25.91 2.39 -10.87
N THR A 245 25.17 1.50 -10.26
CA THR A 245 24.12 1.81 -9.30
C THR A 245 24.53 1.40 -7.90
N LYS A 246 24.39 2.33 -6.95
CA LYS A 246 24.60 2.06 -5.53
C LYS A 246 23.37 2.41 -4.72
N LEU A 247 22.82 1.41 -4.02
CA LEU A 247 21.78 1.60 -3.00
C LEU A 247 22.40 1.29 -1.64
N GLU A 248 22.45 2.29 -0.77
CA GLU A 248 23.18 2.23 0.49
C GLU A 248 22.36 2.84 1.64
N ILE A 249 22.44 2.21 2.81
CA ILE A 249 21.71 2.62 4.02
C ILE A 249 22.68 3.28 4.99
N TYR A 250 22.24 4.38 5.61
CA TYR A 250 23.00 5.19 6.56
C TYR A 250 22.26 5.35 7.89
N ASN A 251 23.01 5.45 8.97
CA ASN A 251 22.47 5.90 10.25
C ASN A 251 22.35 7.44 10.31
N ILE A 252 21.84 7.97 11.42
CA ILE A 252 21.66 9.41 11.63
C ILE A 252 22.98 10.22 11.68
N LEU A 253 24.14 9.53 11.84
CA LEU A 253 25.45 10.16 11.82
C LEU A 253 26.05 10.21 10.40
N GLY A 254 25.34 9.65 9.41
CA GLY A 254 25.79 9.55 8.03
C GLY A 254 26.78 8.40 7.79
N GLU A 255 26.91 7.50 8.76
CA GLU A 255 27.74 6.29 8.59
C GLU A 255 26.97 5.23 7.82
N SER A 256 27.63 4.61 6.84
CA SER A 256 27.09 3.49 6.07
C SER A 256 26.91 2.27 6.97
N VAL A 257 25.70 1.75 7.07
CA VAL A 257 25.37 0.58 7.87
C VAL A 257 25.12 -0.67 7.03
N GLN A 258 24.71 -0.48 5.77
CA GLN A 258 24.47 -1.59 4.84
C GLN A 258 24.55 -1.09 3.38
N ILE A 259 25.20 -1.87 2.52
CA ILE A 259 25.13 -1.69 1.07
C ILE A 259 24.23 -2.80 0.55
N ILE A 260 23.18 -2.43 -0.19
CA ILE A 260 22.20 -3.34 -0.76
C ILE A 260 22.63 -3.76 -2.16
N VAL A 261 23.04 -2.78 -2.97
CA VAL A 261 23.60 -2.99 -4.31
C VAL A 261 24.75 -2.02 -4.54
N ASP A 262 25.78 -2.47 -5.26
CA ASP A 262 26.90 -1.66 -5.75
C ASP A 262 27.44 -2.36 -7.00
N ASP A 263 26.74 -2.19 -8.13
CA ASP A 263 27.03 -2.90 -9.38
C ASP A 263 26.53 -2.14 -10.61
N GLY A 264 27.02 -2.54 -11.77
CA GLY A 264 26.47 -2.11 -13.06
C GLY A 264 25.11 -2.75 -13.33
N MET A 265 24.07 -1.94 -13.47
CA MET A 265 22.70 -2.40 -13.68
C MET A 265 22.16 -1.85 -14.99
N ASP A 266 21.42 -2.67 -15.73
CA ASP A 266 20.75 -2.24 -16.96
C ASP A 266 19.58 -1.28 -16.65
N ALA A 267 19.07 -0.61 -17.66
CA ALA A 267 17.85 0.16 -17.54
C ALA A 267 16.67 -0.77 -17.17
N GLY A 268 15.85 -0.35 -16.21
CA GLY A 268 14.73 -1.17 -15.72
C GLY A 268 14.28 -0.80 -14.32
N PHE A 269 13.27 -1.52 -13.83
CA PHE A 269 12.79 -1.41 -12.46
C PHE A 269 13.40 -2.51 -11.59
N TYR A 270 13.67 -2.18 -10.33
CA TYR A 270 14.33 -3.05 -9.37
C TYR A 270 13.62 -3.01 -8.02
N ASP A 271 13.65 -4.14 -7.32
CA ASP A 271 12.92 -4.36 -6.09
C ASP A 271 13.76 -5.19 -5.12
N PHE A 272 14.00 -4.65 -3.93
CA PHE A 272 14.85 -5.26 -2.92
C PHE A 272 14.12 -5.41 -1.59
N ASN A 273 13.99 -6.65 -1.11
CA ASN A 273 13.59 -6.93 0.27
C ASN A 273 14.80 -6.79 1.19
N ILE A 274 14.70 -5.88 2.14
CA ILE A 274 15.79 -5.52 3.04
C ILE A 274 15.43 -5.94 4.46
N SER A 275 16.37 -6.61 5.13
CA SER A 275 16.25 -6.94 6.55
C SER A 275 17.33 -6.23 7.35
N MET A 276 16.91 -5.47 8.35
CA MET A 276 17.79 -4.72 9.25
C MET A 276 17.89 -5.40 10.63
N ASN A 277 17.95 -6.73 10.63
CA ASN A 277 18.19 -7.51 11.84
C ASN A 277 19.51 -7.10 12.52
N GLY A 278 19.46 -6.95 13.84
CA GLY A 278 20.65 -6.58 14.61
C GLY A 278 20.88 -5.08 14.77
N LEU A 279 20.21 -4.22 14.01
CA LEU A 279 20.31 -2.76 14.14
C LEU A 279 19.33 -2.24 15.20
N ALA A 280 19.65 -1.09 15.82
CA ALA A 280 18.82 -0.47 16.83
C ALA A 280 17.57 0.17 16.20
N SER A 281 16.44 0.21 16.93
CA SER A 281 15.29 1.00 16.54
C SER A 281 15.68 2.48 16.39
N GLY A 282 15.19 3.12 15.34
CA GLY A 282 15.52 4.51 15.08
C GLY A 282 15.37 4.92 13.63
N MET A 283 15.78 6.14 13.35
CA MET A 283 15.77 6.72 12.02
C MET A 283 17.02 6.32 11.26
N TYR A 284 16.83 5.93 10.01
CA TYR A 284 17.86 5.64 9.02
C TYR A 284 17.54 6.37 7.71
N PHE A 285 18.52 6.43 6.83
CA PHE A 285 18.37 6.98 5.49
C PHE A 285 18.87 5.94 4.49
N TYR A 286 18.31 5.91 3.31
CA TYR A 286 18.86 5.16 2.20
C TYR A 286 19.02 6.08 0.99
N ARG A 287 20.08 5.86 0.25
CA ARG A 287 20.42 6.66 -0.93
C ARG A 287 20.65 5.76 -2.11
N LEU A 288 19.98 6.10 -3.21
CA LEU A 288 20.28 5.59 -4.54
C LEU A 288 21.19 6.58 -5.26
N THR A 289 22.27 6.07 -5.81
CA THR A 289 23.17 6.83 -6.70
C THR A 289 23.35 6.04 -7.99
N ALA A 290 23.17 6.68 -9.13
CA ALA A 290 23.43 6.12 -10.45
C ALA A 290 24.49 6.95 -11.15
N ILE A 291 25.54 6.28 -11.64
CA ILE A 291 26.68 6.89 -12.31
C ILE A 291 26.77 6.27 -13.72
N GLY A 292 26.75 7.11 -14.73
CA GLY A 292 26.89 6.70 -16.13
C GLY A 292 28.26 6.10 -16.43
N ASN A 293 28.36 5.40 -17.53
CA ASN A 293 29.61 4.76 -17.99
C ASN A 293 30.77 5.76 -18.27
N ASN A 294 30.44 7.04 -18.42
CA ASN A 294 31.40 8.14 -18.55
C ASN A 294 31.87 8.73 -17.21
N GLY A 295 31.35 8.18 -16.06
CA GLY A 295 31.64 8.67 -14.71
C GLY A 295 30.79 9.88 -14.28
N GLU A 296 29.82 10.31 -15.06
CA GLU A 296 28.89 11.37 -14.71
C GLU A 296 27.81 10.85 -13.75
N GLN A 297 27.49 11.62 -12.72
CA GLN A 297 26.37 11.29 -11.83
C GLN A 297 25.05 11.60 -12.53
N LEU A 298 24.33 10.57 -12.92
CA LEU A 298 23.03 10.66 -13.59
C LEU A 298 21.91 10.94 -12.60
N PHE A 299 22.00 10.33 -11.39
CA PHE A 299 20.98 10.45 -10.37
C PHE A 299 21.55 10.29 -8.96
N SER A 300 20.96 11.01 -8.00
CA SER A 300 21.16 10.76 -6.58
C SER A 300 19.97 11.26 -5.79
N GLU A 301 19.32 10.36 -5.07
CA GLU A 301 18.20 10.68 -4.19
C GLU A 301 18.36 9.95 -2.85
N MET A 302 17.93 10.61 -1.77
CA MET A 302 17.97 10.07 -0.42
C MET A 302 16.57 10.12 0.20
N ARG A 303 16.18 9.03 0.87
CA ARG A 303 14.91 8.93 1.59
C ARG A 303 15.12 8.48 3.03
N LYS A 304 14.16 8.82 3.88
CA LYS A 304 14.14 8.48 5.31
C LYS A 304 13.36 7.17 5.51
N MET A 305 13.83 6.32 6.43
CA MET A 305 13.09 5.15 6.91
C MET A 305 13.20 5.01 8.43
N ILE A 306 12.23 4.35 9.04
CA ILE A 306 12.13 4.20 10.50
C ILE A 306 12.05 2.71 10.83
N LEU A 307 13.08 2.21 11.53
CA LEU A 307 13.11 0.84 12.07
C LEU A 307 12.51 0.86 13.47
N MET A 308 11.55 -0.03 13.70
CA MET A 308 10.94 -0.28 15.01
C MET A 308 11.17 -1.74 15.42
N ARG A 309 11.27 -1.97 16.71
CA ARG A 309 11.34 -3.30 17.32
C ARG A 309 10.38 -3.38 18.48
#